data_866b7dc494b96ec28d03e5577f81cec1
#
_entry.id   866b7dc494b96ec28d03e5577f81cec1
#
_cell.length_a   1.000
_cell.length_b   1.000
_cell.length_c   1.000
_cell.angle_alpha   90.00
_cell.angle_beta   90.00
_cell.angle_gamma   90.00
#
_symmetry.space_group_name_H-M   'P 1'
#
loop_
_entity.id
_entity.type
_entity.pdbx_description
1 polymer ?
#
loop_
_entity_poly.entity_id
_entity_poly.type
_entity_poly.pdbx_seq_one_letter_code
_entity_poly.pdbx_strand_id
1 'polypeptide(L)'
;MKKYKNLLFYIIAIGSFALILFVILQLGKANLETGREISEQVSGETAWGDFKNSLLHNIAVPFAILMLQIIVIMLVVKIFNWICKKIGQTSVIGEIAAGIVLGPSLLGLYFPEISHFLFPVSSLVNINLLSQIGLILFMFIVGMELNLNVLKNRAHSAVIISHASIIFPFTLGALLAYFIYEDFTHAHSGFIPFALFMGIAMSITAFPVLARIVHEKGINKTLVGPMVITCAAIDDLTAWCLLAAVIAIAKAGDFTSSLYVIVMAVIYVIIMFKVVRPILKNIADNHHSKGLTKSMMGGFVLVLFLSAYTTEAIGIHALFGAFLAGVIMPSNIRLRNLLTERIEYVTLIILLPLFFVFTGLRTEIGLLNSTHLWLTCFVVIAVAVAGKFLGSAVAARFVGQSWKDSLIIGALMNTRGLMELVVLNIGLDLGILTPELFAMMVIMALVTTFMTSPSLNILDKIFKKKHNDAELLEQEKFK
;
A
#
# COMPACT_ATOMS: atom_id res chain seq x y z
N MET A 1 -6.56 -56.18 23.80
CA MET A 1 -5.20 -56.60 24.14
C MET A 1 -4.11 -56.02 23.24
N LYS A 2 -4.23 -55.97 21.89
CA LYS A 2 -3.20 -55.39 20.98
C LYS A 2 -2.87 -53.91 21.26
N LYS A 3 -3.85 -53.07 21.60
CA LYS A 3 -3.70 -51.64 21.83
C LYS A 3 -2.83 -51.30 23.06
N TYR A 4 -2.99 -52.11 24.14
CA TYR A 4 -2.16 -51.94 25.34
C TYR A 4 -0.73 -52.42 25.15
N LYS A 5 -0.51 -53.42 24.29
CA LYS A 5 0.85 -53.95 23.99
C LYS A 5 1.66 -52.92 23.21
N ASN A 6 1.02 -52.19 22.28
CA ASN A 6 1.69 -51.10 21.54
C ASN A 6 2.01 -49.92 22.47
N LEU A 7 1.05 -49.54 23.34
CA LEU A 7 1.28 -48.45 24.31
C LEU A 7 2.45 -48.78 25.28
N LEU A 8 2.47 -50.00 25.79
CA LEU A 8 3.52 -50.48 26.68
C LEU A 8 4.90 -50.45 25.94
N PHE A 9 4.92 -50.89 24.68
CA PHE A 9 6.12 -50.83 23.85
C PHE A 9 6.63 -49.40 23.68
N TYR A 10 5.73 -48.42 23.39
CA TYR A 10 6.10 -47.01 23.26
C TYR A 10 6.64 -46.44 24.58
N ILE A 11 5.99 -46.76 25.71
CA ILE A 11 6.47 -46.28 27.03
C ILE A 11 7.87 -46.84 27.34
N ILE A 12 8.08 -48.12 27.08
CA ILE A 12 9.40 -48.77 27.33
C ILE A 12 10.43 -48.22 26.36
N ALA A 13 10.13 -48.06 25.09
CA ALA A 13 11.06 -47.51 24.10
C ALA A 13 11.45 -46.08 24.42
N ILE A 14 10.47 -45.21 24.71
CA ILE A 14 10.73 -43.81 25.06
C ILE A 14 11.50 -43.73 26.39
N GLY A 15 11.13 -44.52 27.40
CA GLY A 15 11.79 -44.55 28.68
C GLY A 15 13.27 -45.04 28.57
N SER A 16 13.51 -46.08 27.77
CA SER A 16 14.91 -46.57 27.53
C SER A 16 15.72 -45.54 26.76
N PHE A 17 15.18 -44.89 25.75
CA PHE A 17 15.86 -43.78 25.03
C PHE A 17 16.14 -42.59 25.93
N ALA A 18 15.18 -42.18 26.77
CA ALA A 18 15.37 -41.09 27.73
C ALA A 18 16.47 -41.44 28.75
N LEU A 19 16.51 -42.70 29.25
CA LEU A 19 17.56 -43.17 30.16
C LEU A 19 18.93 -43.17 29.48
N ILE A 20 19.02 -43.68 28.26
CA ILE A 20 20.29 -43.70 27.50
C ILE A 20 20.77 -42.25 27.25
N LEU A 21 19.85 -41.36 26.84
CA LEU A 21 20.18 -39.94 26.62
C LEU A 21 20.68 -39.28 27.91
N PHE A 22 19.96 -39.53 29.03
CA PHE A 22 20.38 -39.03 30.34
C PHE A 22 21.79 -39.49 30.72
N VAL A 23 22.10 -40.79 30.55
CA VAL A 23 23.44 -41.35 30.82
C VAL A 23 24.49 -40.72 29.91
N ILE A 24 24.22 -40.56 28.61
CA ILE A 24 25.15 -39.92 27.67
C ILE A 24 25.42 -38.47 28.09
N LEU A 25 24.39 -37.71 28.47
CA LEU A 25 24.53 -36.33 28.91
C LEU A 25 25.32 -36.22 30.21
N GLN A 26 25.12 -37.12 31.19
CA GLN A 26 25.87 -37.16 32.44
C GLN A 26 27.34 -37.54 32.22
N LEU A 27 27.61 -38.56 31.39
CA LEU A 27 28.96 -38.95 31.04
C LEU A 27 29.67 -37.85 30.21
N GLY A 28 28.95 -37.18 29.30
CA GLY A 28 29.47 -36.04 28.55
C GLY A 28 29.87 -34.89 29.47
N LYS A 29 29.00 -34.55 30.40
CA LYS A 29 29.26 -33.51 31.42
C LYS A 29 30.47 -33.87 32.28
N ALA A 30 30.53 -35.11 32.79
CA ALA A 30 31.60 -35.57 33.64
C ALA A 30 32.99 -35.68 32.94
N ASN A 31 33.03 -36.09 31.66
CA ASN A 31 34.28 -36.41 30.97
C ASN A 31 34.76 -35.33 29.98
N LEU A 32 33.87 -34.48 29.46
CA LEU A 32 34.22 -33.50 28.44
C LEU A 32 34.26 -32.06 28.97
N GLU A 33 33.60 -31.78 30.11
CA GLU A 33 33.60 -30.46 30.74
C GLU A 33 34.71 -30.35 31.84
N THR A 34 35.33 -31.46 32.29
CA THR A 34 36.46 -31.45 33.20
C THR A 34 37.71 -30.86 32.54
N GLY A 35 37.89 -29.54 32.66
CA GLY A 35 39.01 -28.78 32.13
C GLY A 35 38.68 -27.53 31.36
N ARG A 36 37.41 -27.27 31.10
CA ARG A 36 36.93 -25.94 30.66
C ARG A 36 36.32 -25.27 31.88
N GLU A 37 36.92 -24.18 32.36
CA GLU A 37 36.20 -23.20 33.16
C GLU A 37 35.10 -22.62 32.28
N ILE A 38 33.98 -23.36 32.15
CA ILE A 38 32.72 -22.75 31.76
C ILE A 38 32.44 -21.85 32.96
N SER A 39 32.65 -20.56 32.80
CA SER A 39 32.18 -19.59 33.77
C SER A 39 30.63 -19.75 33.83
N GLU A 40 30.18 -20.71 34.65
CA GLU A 40 28.86 -20.62 35.24
C GLU A 40 28.91 -19.30 36.02
N GLN A 41 28.41 -18.23 35.38
CA GLN A 41 27.84 -17.13 36.17
C GLN A 41 26.71 -17.77 36.97
N VAL A 42 27.04 -18.40 38.08
CA VAL A 42 26.09 -18.68 39.15
C VAL A 42 25.74 -17.31 39.70
N SER A 43 24.86 -16.61 38.98
CA SER A 43 24.10 -15.55 39.60
C SER A 43 23.32 -16.24 40.71
N GLY A 44 23.52 -15.81 41.96
CA GLY A 44 22.80 -16.34 43.12
C GLY A 44 21.30 -16.08 43.10
N GLU A 45 20.71 -16.07 41.91
CA GLU A 45 19.31 -15.90 41.65
C GLU A 45 18.57 -17.22 41.78
N THR A 46 17.37 -17.19 42.26
CA THR A 46 16.51 -18.37 42.38
C THR A 46 16.18 -18.89 40.95
N ALA A 47 15.94 -20.20 40.81
CA ALA A 47 15.54 -20.83 39.53
C ALA A 47 14.40 -20.09 38.83
N TRP A 48 13.56 -19.38 39.58
CA TRP A 48 12.55 -18.48 39.06
C TRP A 48 13.14 -17.20 38.46
N GLY A 49 14.19 -16.66 39.04
CA GLY A 49 14.92 -15.49 38.53
C GLY A 49 15.57 -15.82 37.18
N ASP A 50 16.25 -16.96 37.07
CA ASP A 50 16.87 -17.45 35.84
C ASP A 50 15.83 -17.70 34.75
N PHE A 51 14.68 -18.32 35.08
CA PHE A 51 13.57 -18.50 34.13
C PHE A 51 13.00 -17.16 33.68
N LYS A 52 12.77 -16.22 34.58
CA LYS A 52 12.28 -14.89 34.26
C LYS A 52 13.23 -14.13 33.34
N ASN A 53 14.53 -14.17 33.62
CA ASN A 53 15.55 -13.52 32.80
C ASN A 53 15.64 -14.18 31.40
N SER A 54 15.57 -15.51 31.34
CA SER A 54 15.50 -16.25 30.05
C SER A 54 14.23 -15.90 29.28
N LEU A 55 13.08 -15.80 29.95
CA LEU A 55 11.82 -15.41 29.32
C LEU A 55 11.90 -13.99 28.75
N LEU A 56 12.42 -13.04 29.54
CA LEU A 56 12.60 -11.66 29.07
C LEU A 56 13.56 -11.57 27.90
N HIS A 57 14.65 -12.32 27.94
CA HIS A 57 15.58 -12.41 26.82
C HIS A 57 14.91 -12.98 25.57
N ASN A 58 14.15 -14.06 25.69
CA ASN A 58 13.44 -14.70 24.59
C ASN A 58 12.38 -13.79 23.95
N ILE A 59 11.71 -12.97 24.76
CA ILE A 59 10.73 -11.97 24.27
C ILE A 59 11.43 -10.84 23.50
N ALA A 60 12.67 -10.50 23.87
CA ALA A 60 13.46 -9.45 23.22
C ALA A 60 14.16 -9.90 21.93
N VAL A 61 14.13 -11.19 21.58
CA VAL A 61 14.69 -11.67 20.30
C VAL A 61 13.94 -11.03 19.12
N PRO A 62 14.64 -10.58 18.06
CA PRO A 62 14.03 -9.85 16.93
C PRO A 62 12.82 -10.54 16.29
N PHE A 63 12.84 -11.87 16.20
CA PHE A 63 11.71 -12.64 15.65
C PHE A 63 10.49 -12.61 16.59
N ALA A 64 10.68 -12.70 17.91
CA ALA A 64 9.60 -12.65 18.88
C ALA A 64 8.94 -11.25 18.89
N ILE A 65 9.77 -10.19 18.84
CA ILE A 65 9.28 -8.80 18.70
C ILE A 65 8.46 -8.66 17.42
N LEU A 66 8.95 -9.15 16.28
CA LEU A 66 8.21 -9.08 15.01
C LEU A 66 6.85 -9.79 15.10
N MET A 67 6.80 -10.97 15.70
CA MET A 67 5.53 -11.70 15.90
C MET A 67 4.57 -10.90 16.78
N LEU A 68 5.06 -10.34 17.88
CA LEU A 68 4.27 -9.49 18.77
C LEU A 68 3.74 -8.24 18.02
N GLN A 69 4.59 -7.59 17.22
CA GLN A 69 4.20 -6.45 16.40
C GLN A 69 3.08 -6.80 15.43
N ILE A 70 3.20 -7.92 14.69
CA ILE A 70 2.16 -8.38 13.77
C ILE A 70 0.84 -8.61 14.51
N ILE A 71 0.87 -9.27 15.68
CA ILE A 71 -0.32 -9.53 16.49
C ILE A 71 -0.98 -8.22 16.93
N VAL A 72 -0.20 -7.29 17.49
CA VAL A 72 -0.72 -5.99 17.97
C VAL A 72 -1.28 -5.17 16.81
N ILE A 73 -0.56 -5.10 15.69
CA ILE A 73 -1.01 -4.41 14.48
C ILE A 73 -2.34 -4.99 14.01
N MET A 74 -2.46 -6.29 13.86
CA MET A 74 -3.69 -6.93 13.41
C MET A 74 -4.87 -6.67 14.35
N LEU A 75 -4.66 -6.68 15.66
CA LEU A 75 -5.70 -6.40 16.65
C LEU A 75 -6.17 -4.95 16.55
N VAL A 76 -5.25 -3.99 16.55
CA VAL A 76 -5.57 -2.57 16.48
C VAL A 76 -6.22 -2.22 15.14
N VAL A 77 -5.70 -2.71 14.03
CA VAL A 77 -6.31 -2.56 12.70
C VAL A 77 -7.74 -3.10 12.67
N LYS A 78 -8.01 -4.25 13.27
CA LYS A 78 -9.36 -4.82 13.34
C LYS A 78 -10.33 -3.90 14.08
N ILE A 79 -9.89 -3.27 15.15
CA ILE A 79 -10.69 -2.31 15.93
C ILE A 79 -10.99 -1.06 15.07
N PHE A 80 -9.96 -0.46 14.46
CA PHE A 80 -10.13 0.74 13.64
C PHE A 80 -10.96 0.48 12.39
N ASN A 81 -10.79 -0.66 11.73
CA ASN A 81 -11.60 -1.06 10.59
C ASN A 81 -13.08 -1.25 10.97
N TRP A 82 -13.37 -1.79 12.15
CA TRP A 82 -14.72 -1.88 12.66
C TRP A 82 -15.33 -0.49 12.91
N ILE A 83 -14.57 0.46 13.49
CA ILE A 83 -15.00 1.86 13.68
C ILE A 83 -15.28 2.51 12.32
N CYS A 84 -14.33 2.43 11.37
CA CYS A 84 -14.46 3.00 10.02
C CYS A 84 -15.69 2.44 9.29
N LYS A 85 -15.93 1.14 9.38
CA LYS A 85 -17.12 0.51 8.78
C LYS A 85 -18.42 1.07 9.36
N LYS A 86 -18.49 1.32 10.68
CA LYS A 86 -19.67 1.93 11.31
C LYS A 86 -19.96 3.34 10.83
N ILE A 87 -18.93 4.13 10.53
CA ILE A 87 -19.08 5.51 10.01
C ILE A 87 -19.12 5.57 8.47
N GLY A 88 -19.20 4.40 7.80
CA GLY A 88 -19.30 4.32 6.33
C GLY A 88 -18.00 4.71 5.60
N GLN A 89 -16.85 4.51 6.24
CA GLN A 89 -15.53 4.78 5.68
C GLN A 89 -14.79 3.49 5.29
N THR A 90 -13.77 3.62 4.43
CA THR A 90 -12.97 2.51 3.94
C THR A 90 -11.99 2.00 5.01
N SER A 91 -11.62 0.71 4.94
CA SER A 91 -10.64 0.09 5.85
C SER A 91 -9.27 0.76 5.81
N VAL A 92 -8.87 1.27 4.65
CA VAL A 92 -7.57 1.96 4.47
C VAL A 92 -7.39 3.11 5.47
N ILE A 93 -8.45 3.91 5.69
CA ILE A 93 -8.42 5.00 6.68
C ILE A 93 -8.19 4.43 8.08
N GLY A 94 -8.86 3.33 8.41
CA GLY A 94 -8.69 2.65 9.70
C GLY A 94 -7.29 2.11 9.92
N GLU A 95 -6.69 1.55 8.88
CA GLU A 95 -5.34 0.96 8.93
C GLU A 95 -4.25 2.02 9.13
N ILE A 96 -4.36 3.16 8.42
CA ILE A 96 -3.43 4.29 8.61
C ILE A 96 -3.62 4.91 9.99
N ALA A 97 -4.88 5.14 10.41
CA ALA A 97 -5.18 5.69 11.74
C ALA A 97 -4.66 4.77 12.86
N ALA A 98 -4.78 3.45 12.70
CA ALA A 98 -4.18 2.48 13.61
C ALA A 98 -2.66 2.65 13.71
N GLY A 99 -1.97 2.89 12.58
CA GLY A 99 -0.54 3.16 12.54
C GLY A 99 -0.15 4.46 13.24
N ILE A 100 -0.90 5.54 13.01
CA ILE A 100 -0.67 6.83 13.69
C ILE A 100 -0.85 6.70 15.20
N VAL A 101 -1.86 5.93 15.64
CA VAL A 101 -2.12 5.67 17.07
C VAL A 101 -1.02 4.82 17.70
N LEU A 102 -0.52 3.81 16.99
CA LEU A 102 0.59 2.96 17.45
C LEU A 102 1.96 3.64 17.30
N GLY A 103 2.04 4.73 16.56
CA GLY A 103 3.25 5.47 16.26
C GLY A 103 3.61 6.54 17.30
N PRO A 104 4.59 7.40 16.96
CA PRO A 104 5.07 8.46 17.83
C PRO A 104 3.99 9.50 18.16
N SER A 105 2.96 9.63 17.32
CA SER A 105 1.90 10.63 17.49
C SER A 105 1.01 10.39 18.69
N LEU A 106 0.76 9.15 19.11
CA LEU A 106 -0.08 8.85 20.28
C LEU A 106 0.64 7.91 21.26
N LEU A 107 0.95 6.67 20.85
CA LEU A 107 1.58 5.68 21.75
C LEU A 107 2.94 6.18 22.23
N GLY A 108 3.77 6.73 21.33
CA GLY A 108 5.08 7.27 21.67
C GLY A 108 5.00 8.51 22.57
N LEU A 109 3.96 9.32 22.45
CA LEU A 109 3.76 10.52 23.26
C LEU A 109 3.31 10.20 24.71
N TYR A 110 2.32 9.29 24.85
CA TYR A 110 1.72 9.00 26.17
C TYR A 110 2.36 7.80 26.89
N PHE A 111 2.92 6.85 26.15
CA PHE A 111 3.50 5.61 26.67
C PHE A 111 4.84 5.30 25.99
N PRO A 112 5.88 6.15 26.16
CA PRO A 112 7.15 6.02 25.43
C PRO A 112 7.85 4.68 25.69
N GLU A 113 7.82 4.15 26.93
CA GLU A 113 8.43 2.86 27.25
C GLU A 113 7.79 1.70 26.49
N ILE A 114 6.45 1.68 26.40
CA ILE A 114 5.71 0.66 25.65
C ILE A 114 6.01 0.80 24.15
N SER A 115 6.06 2.02 23.64
CA SER A 115 6.38 2.31 22.23
C SER A 115 7.79 1.83 21.89
N HIS A 116 8.79 2.15 22.72
CA HIS A 116 10.17 1.70 22.52
C HIS A 116 10.34 0.18 22.60
N PHE A 117 9.60 -0.47 23.48
CA PHE A 117 9.61 -1.94 23.58
C PHE A 117 8.93 -2.58 22.36
N LEU A 118 7.75 -2.08 21.99
CA LEU A 118 6.94 -2.68 20.92
C LEU A 118 7.47 -2.36 19.52
N PHE A 119 7.94 -1.13 19.31
CA PHE A 119 8.41 -0.64 18.01
C PHE A 119 9.84 -0.05 18.10
N PRO A 120 10.85 -0.83 18.54
CA PRO A 120 12.22 -0.34 18.50
C PRO A 120 12.63 -0.04 17.07
N VAL A 121 13.40 1.03 16.86
CA VAL A 121 13.79 1.52 15.53
C VAL A 121 14.43 0.43 14.67
N SER A 122 15.23 -0.45 15.28
CA SER A 122 15.87 -1.58 14.60
C SER A 122 14.88 -2.61 14.05
N SER A 123 13.71 -2.77 14.65
CA SER A 123 12.69 -3.74 14.21
C SER A 123 11.80 -3.21 13.10
N LEU A 124 11.71 -1.88 12.92
CA LEU A 124 10.91 -1.27 11.86
C LEU A 124 11.37 -1.68 10.47
N VAL A 125 12.67 -2.01 10.30
CA VAL A 125 13.21 -2.56 9.05
C VAL A 125 12.52 -3.87 8.67
N ASN A 126 12.24 -4.75 9.64
CA ASN A 126 11.58 -6.04 9.39
C ASN A 126 10.13 -5.84 8.95
N ILE A 127 9.39 -4.91 9.58
CA ILE A 127 8.03 -4.55 9.18
C ILE A 127 8.05 -3.95 7.77
N ASN A 128 9.02 -3.07 7.47
CA ASN A 128 9.17 -2.49 6.15
C ASN A 128 9.39 -3.55 5.07
N LEU A 129 10.31 -4.50 5.29
CA LEU A 129 10.57 -5.59 4.34
C LEU A 129 9.30 -6.43 4.06
N LEU A 130 8.55 -6.81 5.10
CA LEU A 130 7.28 -7.52 4.94
C LEU A 130 6.23 -6.69 4.19
N SER A 131 6.13 -5.40 4.50
CA SER A 131 5.21 -4.50 3.82
C SER A 131 5.58 -4.29 2.35
N GLN A 132 6.87 -4.20 2.00
CA GLN A 132 7.34 -4.13 0.61
C GLN A 132 6.98 -5.41 -0.18
N ILE A 133 7.15 -6.59 0.42
CA ILE A 133 6.70 -7.86 -0.20
C ILE A 133 5.18 -7.83 -0.42
N GLY A 134 4.43 -7.35 0.59
CA GLY A 134 2.98 -7.17 0.49
C GLY A 134 2.57 -6.25 -0.65
N LEU A 135 3.26 -5.12 -0.79
CA LEU A 135 3.04 -4.17 -1.88
C LEU A 135 3.35 -4.79 -3.26
N ILE A 136 4.44 -5.54 -3.41
CA ILE A 136 4.79 -6.24 -4.64
C ILE A 136 3.67 -7.21 -5.05
N LEU A 137 3.17 -8.03 -4.12
CA LEU A 137 2.08 -8.95 -4.37
C LEU A 137 0.78 -8.21 -4.70
N PHE A 138 0.47 -7.14 -3.97
CA PHE A 138 -0.72 -6.33 -4.22
C PHE A 138 -0.66 -5.64 -5.58
N MET A 139 0.48 -5.06 -5.96
CA MET A 139 0.65 -4.41 -7.25
C MET A 139 0.54 -5.38 -8.43
N PHE A 140 0.96 -6.62 -8.24
CA PHE A 140 0.73 -7.69 -9.19
C PHE A 140 -0.76 -7.99 -9.39
N ILE A 141 -1.54 -8.03 -8.30
CA ILE A 141 -3.00 -8.21 -8.35
C ILE A 141 -3.64 -7.04 -9.10
N VAL A 142 -3.31 -5.80 -8.74
CA VAL A 142 -3.81 -4.58 -9.41
C VAL A 142 -3.49 -4.61 -10.90
N GLY A 143 -2.26 -5.00 -11.26
CA GLY A 143 -1.87 -5.17 -12.66
C GLY A 143 -2.70 -6.23 -13.40
N MET A 144 -3.05 -7.33 -12.75
CA MET A 144 -3.95 -8.37 -13.33
C MET A 144 -5.38 -7.89 -13.50
N GLU A 145 -5.89 -7.04 -12.62
CA GLU A 145 -7.25 -6.49 -12.70
C GLU A 145 -7.40 -5.52 -13.88
N LEU A 146 -6.29 -4.92 -14.34
CA LEU A 146 -6.31 -3.98 -15.45
C LEU A 146 -6.73 -4.67 -16.76
N ASN A 147 -7.92 -4.32 -17.27
CA ASN A 147 -8.44 -4.85 -18.53
C ASN A 147 -8.18 -3.88 -19.68
N LEU A 148 -7.06 -4.08 -20.38
CA LEU A 148 -6.66 -3.25 -21.52
C LEU A 148 -7.69 -3.21 -22.68
N ASN A 149 -8.61 -4.18 -22.77
CA ASN A 149 -9.64 -4.21 -23.81
C ASN A 149 -10.81 -3.27 -23.49
N VAL A 150 -11.13 -3.05 -22.20
CA VAL A 150 -12.14 -2.08 -21.78
C VAL A 150 -11.68 -0.65 -22.06
N LEU A 151 -10.38 -0.39 -21.93
CA LEU A 151 -9.76 0.88 -22.30
C LEU A 151 -9.96 1.25 -23.78
N LYS A 152 -10.04 0.29 -24.71
CA LYS A 152 -10.19 0.57 -26.15
C LYS A 152 -11.59 1.12 -26.55
N ASN A 153 -12.65 0.71 -25.90
CA ASN A 153 -14.02 0.94 -26.38
C ASN A 153 -14.69 2.24 -25.89
N ARG A 154 -14.19 2.88 -24.80
CA ARG A 154 -14.68 4.18 -24.29
C ARG A 154 -13.53 5.16 -24.02
N ALA A 155 -12.41 4.96 -24.70
CA ALA A 155 -11.13 5.57 -24.39
C ALA A 155 -11.14 7.11 -24.45
N HIS A 156 -11.82 7.74 -25.39
CA HIS A 156 -11.60 9.17 -25.67
C HIS A 156 -11.99 10.07 -24.50
N SER A 157 -13.21 9.96 -24.00
CA SER A 157 -13.68 10.79 -22.87
C SER A 157 -12.98 10.44 -21.56
N ALA A 158 -12.76 9.14 -21.30
CA ALA A 158 -12.05 8.70 -20.10
C ALA A 158 -10.57 9.15 -20.10
N VAL A 159 -9.89 9.10 -21.24
CA VAL A 159 -8.52 9.59 -21.40
C VAL A 159 -8.42 11.09 -21.15
N ILE A 160 -9.33 11.89 -21.70
CA ILE A 160 -9.34 13.35 -21.48
C ILE A 160 -9.55 13.67 -20.00
N ILE A 161 -10.53 13.03 -19.35
CA ILE A 161 -10.82 13.25 -17.93
C ILE A 161 -9.62 12.82 -17.08
N SER A 162 -9.03 11.64 -17.35
CA SER A 162 -7.89 11.12 -16.62
C SER A 162 -6.67 12.04 -16.76
N HIS A 163 -6.30 12.43 -17.97
CA HIS A 163 -5.13 13.31 -18.15
C HIS A 163 -5.35 14.69 -17.53
N ALA A 164 -6.56 15.26 -17.62
CA ALA A 164 -6.87 16.51 -16.93
C ALA A 164 -6.79 16.33 -15.40
N SER A 165 -7.27 15.20 -14.88
CA SER A 165 -7.19 14.82 -13.46
C SER A 165 -5.76 14.62 -12.95
N ILE A 166 -4.79 14.45 -13.84
CA ILE A 166 -3.37 14.40 -13.52
C ILE A 166 -2.73 15.79 -13.70
N ILE A 167 -2.89 16.41 -14.88
CA ILE A 167 -2.18 17.63 -15.25
C ILE A 167 -2.53 18.80 -14.32
N PHE A 168 -3.81 18.99 -13.99
CA PHE A 168 -4.24 20.09 -13.12
C PHE A 168 -3.61 20.02 -11.72
N PRO A 169 -3.79 18.92 -10.95
CA PRO A 169 -3.18 18.84 -9.62
C PRO A 169 -1.64 18.75 -9.68
N PHE A 170 -1.06 18.18 -10.74
CA PHE A 170 0.38 18.17 -10.94
C PHE A 170 0.94 19.60 -11.05
N THR A 171 0.32 20.41 -11.90
CA THR A 171 0.74 21.80 -12.08
C THR A 171 0.55 22.61 -10.80
N LEU A 172 -0.58 22.43 -10.11
CA LEU A 172 -0.82 23.13 -8.83
C LEU A 172 0.13 22.64 -7.73
N GLY A 173 0.47 21.34 -7.70
CA GLY A 173 1.44 20.78 -6.78
C GLY A 173 2.86 21.32 -7.02
N ALA A 174 3.28 21.39 -8.29
CA ALA A 174 4.55 22.00 -8.66
C ALA A 174 4.59 23.51 -8.38
N LEU A 175 3.46 24.21 -8.56
CA LEU A 175 3.34 25.62 -8.18
C LEU A 175 3.39 25.80 -6.67
N LEU A 176 2.69 24.95 -5.90
CA LEU A 176 2.78 24.99 -4.44
C LEU A 176 4.20 24.71 -3.96
N ALA A 177 4.89 23.76 -4.59
CA ALA A 177 6.29 23.45 -4.29
C ALA A 177 7.19 24.71 -4.41
N TYR A 178 6.93 25.60 -5.37
CA TYR A 178 7.67 26.84 -5.51
C TYR A 178 7.58 27.73 -4.26
N PHE A 179 6.43 27.76 -3.60
CA PHE A 179 6.21 28.59 -2.42
C PHE A 179 6.68 27.98 -1.11
N ILE A 180 6.75 26.65 -1.03
CA ILE A 180 7.09 25.94 0.21
C ILE A 180 8.50 25.31 0.17
N TYR A 181 9.22 25.44 -0.94
CA TYR A 181 10.51 24.77 -1.13
C TYR A 181 11.54 25.12 -0.05
N GLU A 182 11.66 26.41 0.29
CA GLU A 182 12.64 26.87 1.27
C GLU A 182 12.37 26.33 2.68
N ASP A 183 11.09 26.13 3.02
CA ASP A 183 10.66 25.67 4.35
C ASP A 183 10.80 24.15 4.53
N PHE A 184 10.68 23.37 3.43
CA PHE A 184 10.51 21.91 3.47
C PHE A 184 11.53 21.15 2.62
N THR A 185 12.65 21.75 2.27
CA THR A 185 13.70 21.05 1.54
C THR A 185 14.89 20.69 2.43
N HIS A 186 15.49 19.55 2.17
CA HIS A 186 16.80 19.23 2.73
C HIS A 186 17.91 19.86 1.86
N ALA A 187 19.05 20.18 2.46
CA ALA A 187 20.17 20.87 1.82
C ALA A 187 20.72 20.19 0.53
N HIS A 188 20.32 18.96 0.27
CA HIS A 188 20.80 18.16 -0.87
C HIS A 188 19.74 17.86 -1.92
N SER A 189 18.46 18.21 -1.71
CA SER A 189 17.40 17.97 -2.71
C SER A 189 17.19 19.24 -3.56
N GLY A 190 17.43 19.10 -4.88
CA GLY A 190 17.20 20.19 -5.83
C GLY A 190 15.71 20.53 -5.97
N PHE A 191 15.41 21.76 -6.41
CA PHE A 191 14.02 22.21 -6.65
C PHE A 191 13.26 21.33 -7.65
N ILE A 192 13.91 20.90 -8.74
CA ILE A 192 13.25 20.13 -9.80
C ILE A 192 12.71 18.79 -9.27
N PRO A 193 13.51 17.92 -8.59
CA PRO A 193 12.99 16.70 -7.98
C PRO A 193 11.86 16.98 -6.98
N PHE A 194 11.98 17.98 -6.14
CA PHE A 194 10.97 18.36 -5.16
C PHE A 194 9.65 18.77 -5.82
N ALA A 195 9.70 19.69 -6.81
CA ALA A 195 8.51 20.16 -7.52
C ALA A 195 7.82 19.04 -8.32
N LEU A 196 8.58 18.21 -9.02
CA LEU A 196 8.05 17.06 -9.74
C LEU A 196 7.42 16.03 -8.78
N PHE A 197 8.04 15.83 -7.63
CA PHE A 197 7.56 14.91 -6.62
C PHE A 197 6.26 15.42 -5.97
N MET A 198 6.18 16.70 -5.61
CA MET A 198 4.95 17.33 -5.14
C MET A 198 3.84 17.28 -6.19
N GLY A 199 4.20 17.52 -7.47
CA GLY A 199 3.26 17.41 -8.58
C GLY A 199 2.66 16.01 -8.70
N ILE A 200 3.49 14.95 -8.69
CA ILE A 200 2.99 13.57 -8.80
C ILE A 200 2.20 13.16 -7.57
N ALA A 201 2.67 13.48 -6.37
CA ALA A 201 1.98 13.15 -5.12
C ALA A 201 0.57 13.75 -5.07
N MET A 202 0.38 14.97 -5.59
CA MET A 202 -0.95 15.58 -5.67
C MET A 202 -1.83 15.05 -6.81
N SER A 203 -1.26 14.29 -7.76
CA SER A 203 -1.97 13.86 -8.98
C SER A 203 -2.59 12.48 -8.91
N ILE A 204 -2.15 11.63 -7.99
CA ILE A 204 -2.53 10.22 -7.94
C ILE A 204 -3.99 10.06 -7.49
N THR A 205 -4.72 9.15 -8.17
CA THR A 205 -6.03 8.64 -7.74
C THR A 205 -5.84 7.18 -7.31
N ALA A 206 -6.44 6.76 -6.21
CA ALA A 206 -6.35 5.37 -5.76
C ALA A 206 -7.44 4.51 -6.44
N PHE A 207 -7.12 3.88 -7.57
CA PHE A 207 -8.04 3.00 -8.30
C PHE A 207 -8.73 1.95 -7.41
N PRO A 208 -8.02 1.15 -6.58
CA PRO A 208 -8.69 0.12 -5.79
C PRO A 208 -9.67 0.67 -4.76
N VAL A 209 -9.34 1.80 -4.12
CA VAL A 209 -10.21 2.45 -3.13
C VAL A 209 -11.43 3.06 -3.83
N LEU A 210 -11.22 3.71 -4.96
CA LEU A 210 -12.29 4.29 -5.79
C LEU A 210 -13.23 3.20 -6.30
N ALA A 211 -12.70 2.11 -6.86
CA ALA A 211 -13.50 0.99 -7.36
C ALA A 211 -14.38 0.40 -6.25
N ARG A 212 -13.83 0.25 -5.05
CA ARG A 212 -14.57 -0.20 -3.87
C ARG A 212 -15.71 0.75 -3.51
N ILE A 213 -15.46 2.07 -3.45
CA ILE A 213 -16.50 3.08 -3.16
C ILE A 213 -17.61 3.04 -4.22
N VAL A 214 -17.25 2.93 -5.50
CA VAL A 214 -18.20 2.82 -6.62
C VAL A 214 -19.10 1.59 -6.47
N HIS A 215 -18.54 0.45 -6.05
CA HIS A 215 -19.30 -0.78 -5.79
C HIS A 215 -20.20 -0.65 -4.56
N GLU A 216 -19.67 -0.20 -3.43
CA GLU A 216 -20.40 -0.06 -2.16
C GLU A 216 -21.57 0.94 -2.27
N LYS A 217 -21.41 2.01 -3.05
CA LYS A 217 -22.47 3.00 -3.33
C LYS A 217 -23.41 2.61 -4.46
N GLY A 218 -23.21 1.48 -5.12
CA GLY A 218 -24.03 1.03 -6.26
C GLY A 218 -23.88 1.88 -7.52
N ILE A 219 -22.88 2.76 -7.58
CA ILE A 219 -22.61 3.65 -8.73
C ILE A 219 -22.15 2.84 -9.95
N ASN A 220 -21.59 1.63 -9.76
CA ASN A 220 -21.21 0.71 -10.82
C ASN A 220 -22.34 0.34 -11.78
N LYS A 221 -23.60 0.49 -11.35
CA LYS A 221 -24.82 0.24 -12.15
C LYS A 221 -25.25 1.45 -12.96
N THR A 222 -24.63 2.61 -12.81
CA THR A 222 -24.91 3.85 -13.54
C THR A 222 -23.98 4.02 -14.74
N LEU A 223 -24.22 5.01 -15.61
CA LEU A 223 -23.32 5.33 -16.72
C LEU A 223 -21.96 5.91 -16.24
N VAL A 224 -21.96 6.56 -15.07
CA VAL A 224 -20.78 7.20 -14.48
C VAL A 224 -19.81 6.16 -13.93
N GLY A 225 -20.29 5.08 -13.32
CA GLY A 225 -19.44 4.09 -12.67
C GLY A 225 -18.36 3.49 -13.55
N PRO A 226 -18.71 2.84 -14.68
CA PRO A 226 -17.71 2.30 -15.60
C PRO A 226 -16.76 3.37 -16.16
N MET A 227 -17.23 4.61 -16.37
CA MET A 227 -16.39 5.70 -16.83
C MET A 227 -15.34 6.07 -15.79
N VAL A 228 -15.73 6.29 -14.53
CA VAL A 228 -14.82 6.67 -13.46
C VAL A 228 -13.80 5.56 -13.17
N ILE A 229 -14.23 4.30 -13.18
CA ILE A 229 -13.33 3.15 -13.03
C ILE A 229 -12.28 3.14 -14.15
N THR A 230 -12.72 3.44 -15.40
CA THR A 230 -11.78 3.52 -16.54
C THR A 230 -10.82 4.72 -16.39
N CYS A 231 -11.31 5.89 -15.96
CA CYS A 231 -10.47 7.06 -15.70
C CYS A 231 -9.41 6.74 -14.63
N ALA A 232 -9.81 6.14 -13.51
CA ALA A 232 -8.89 5.81 -12.44
C ALA A 232 -7.85 4.76 -12.84
N ALA A 233 -8.22 3.78 -13.67
CA ALA A 233 -7.28 2.80 -14.21
C ALA A 233 -6.24 3.42 -15.15
N ILE A 234 -6.64 4.43 -15.97
CA ILE A 234 -5.71 5.20 -16.81
C ILE A 234 -4.82 6.10 -15.93
N ASP A 235 -5.39 6.72 -14.89
CA ASP A 235 -4.66 7.52 -13.91
C ASP A 235 -3.54 6.71 -13.26
N ASP A 236 -3.87 5.52 -12.74
CA ASP A 236 -2.89 4.64 -12.10
C ASP A 236 -1.75 4.30 -13.04
N LEU A 237 -2.05 3.89 -14.28
CA LEU A 237 -1.02 3.56 -15.27
C LEU A 237 -0.12 4.76 -15.57
N THR A 238 -0.73 5.94 -15.79
CA THR A 238 0.00 7.17 -16.11
C THR A 238 0.83 7.64 -14.91
N ALA A 239 0.26 7.57 -13.71
CA ALA A 239 0.95 7.94 -12.46
C ALA A 239 2.20 7.08 -12.23
N TRP A 240 2.12 5.75 -12.50
CA TRP A 240 3.28 4.87 -12.40
C TRP A 240 4.39 5.24 -13.38
N CYS A 241 4.05 5.56 -14.61
CA CYS A 241 5.03 6.00 -15.61
C CYS A 241 5.69 7.33 -15.21
N LEU A 242 4.88 8.28 -14.74
CA LEU A 242 5.39 9.57 -14.24
C LEU A 242 6.25 9.39 -12.99
N LEU A 243 5.83 8.57 -12.03
CA LEU A 243 6.60 8.29 -10.82
C LEU A 243 7.96 7.68 -11.15
N ALA A 244 8.00 6.71 -12.07
CA ALA A 244 9.25 6.11 -12.52
C ALA A 244 10.20 7.17 -13.11
N ALA A 245 9.67 8.10 -13.92
CA ALA A 245 10.45 9.20 -14.47
C ALA A 245 10.95 10.16 -13.38
N VAL A 246 10.09 10.52 -12.42
CA VAL A 246 10.46 11.42 -11.30
C VAL A 246 11.52 10.78 -10.41
N ILE A 247 11.40 9.48 -10.09
CA ILE A 247 12.42 8.75 -9.32
C ILE A 247 13.74 8.70 -10.08
N ALA A 248 13.70 8.45 -11.40
CA ALA A 248 14.90 8.45 -12.22
C ALA A 248 15.62 9.82 -12.18
N ILE A 249 14.88 10.91 -12.30
CA ILE A 249 15.42 12.28 -12.20
C ILE A 249 15.98 12.56 -10.81
N ALA A 250 15.27 12.13 -9.76
CA ALA A 250 15.68 12.36 -8.38
C ALA A 250 16.95 11.58 -7.99
N LYS A 251 17.05 10.31 -8.41
CA LYS A 251 18.20 9.44 -8.10
C LYS A 251 19.45 9.76 -8.93
N ALA A 252 19.28 10.15 -10.18
CA ALA A 252 20.40 10.30 -11.10
C ALA A 252 21.25 11.56 -10.84
N GLY A 253 20.68 12.59 -10.20
CA GLY A 253 21.39 13.88 -9.94
C GLY A 253 21.76 14.66 -11.19
N ASP A 254 21.76 14.02 -12.37
CA ASP A 254 22.07 14.59 -13.68
C ASP A 254 21.06 14.14 -14.72
N PHE A 255 20.69 15.05 -15.63
CA PHE A 255 19.71 14.80 -16.71
C PHE A 255 20.14 13.67 -17.64
N THR A 256 21.43 13.55 -17.94
CA THR A 256 21.97 12.54 -18.85
C THR A 256 21.81 11.12 -18.25
N SER A 257 22.09 10.97 -16.97
CA SER A 257 21.90 9.71 -16.25
C SER A 257 20.44 9.30 -16.17
N SER A 258 19.53 10.28 -15.98
CA SER A 258 18.08 10.05 -16.02
C SER A 258 17.61 9.49 -17.36
N LEU A 259 18.18 9.97 -18.47
CA LEU A 259 17.85 9.50 -19.81
C LEU A 259 18.20 8.02 -20.00
N TYR A 260 19.34 7.55 -19.47
CA TYR A 260 19.71 6.13 -19.53
C TYR A 260 18.70 5.26 -18.77
N VAL A 261 18.26 5.70 -17.58
CA VAL A 261 17.24 4.98 -16.79
C VAL A 261 15.91 4.90 -17.56
N ILE A 262 15.48 5.99 -18.18
CA ILE A 262 14.26 6.03 -19.01
C ILE A 262 14.37 5.10 -20.21
N VAL A 263 15.50 5.11 -20.93
CA VAL A 263 15.73 4.21 -22.06
C VAL A 263 15.70 2.75 -21.62
N MET A 264 16.37 2.42 -20.51
CA MET A 264 16.34 1.05 -19.95
C MET A 264 14.94 0.64 -19.53
N ALA A 265 14.14 1.56 -18.95
CA ALA A 265 12.74 1.30 -18.61
C ALA A 265 11.90 1.00 -19.85
N VAL A 266 12.07 1.76 -20.94
CA VAL A 266 11.37 1.53 -22.21
C VAL A 266 11.76 0.17 -22.80
N ILE A 267 13.05 -0.16 -22.84
CA ILE A 267 13.54 -1.46 -23.31
C ILE A 267 12.93 -2.59 -22.48
N TYR A 268 12.93 -2.45 -21.16
CA TYR A 268 12.32 -3.40 -20.23
C TYR A 268 10.82 -3.61 -20.55
N VAL A 269 10.04 -2.55 -20.71
CA VAL A 269 8.62 -2.64 -21.09
C VAL A 269 8.43 -3.37 -22.42
N ILE A 270 9.25 -3.08 -23.42
CA ILE A 270 9.21 -3.76 -24.72
C ILE A 270 9.48 -5.27 -24.55
N ILE A 271 10.49 -5.64 -23.76
CA ILE A 271 10.81 -7.06 -23.47
C ILE A 271 9.63 -7.74 -22.80
N MET A 272 9.02 -7.10 -21.79
CA MET A 272 7.87 -7.65 -21.09
C MET A 272 6.68 -7.93 -22.01
N PHE A 273 6.35 -7.02 -22.93
CA PHE A 273 5.23 -7.20 -23.85
C PHE A 273 5.54 -8.10 -25.04
N LYS A 274 6.78 -8.05 -25.59
CA LYS A 274 7.14 -8.76 -26.82
C LYS A 274 7.74 -10.15 -26.57
N VAL A 275 8.38 -10.37 -25.43
CA VAL A 275 9.05 -11.63 -25.10
C VAL A 275 8.32 -12.37 -23.99
N VAL A 276 8.18 -11.75 -22.80
CA VAL A 276 7.66 -12.44 -21.62
C VAL A 276 6.17 -12.77 -21.78
N ARG A 277 5.36 -11.81 -22.23
CA ARG A 277 3.91 -12.00 -22.40
C ARG A 277 3.55 -13.17 -23.33
N PRO A 278 4.13 -13.35 -24.53
CA PRO A 278 3.82 -14.50 -25.38
C PRO A 278 4.26 -15.83 -24.76
N ILE A 279 5.38 -15.87 -24.04
CA ILE A 279 5.82 -17.08 -23.31
C ILE A 279 4.79 -17.47 -22.25
N LEU A 280 4.35 -16.52 -21.43
CA LEU A 280 3.33 -16.78 -20.40
C LEU A 280 2.00 -17.21 -21.00
N LYS A 281 1.61 -16.62 -22.14
CA LYS A 281 0.41 -17.00 -22.87
C LYS A 281 0.50 -18.46 -23.36
N ASN A 282 1.61 -18.85 -23.97
CA ASN A 282 1.83 -20.23 -24.45
C ASN A 282 1.79 -21.25 -23.29
N ILE A 283 2.38 -20.91 -22.13
CA ILE A 283 2.33 -21.76 -20.93
C ILE A 283 0.89 -21.94 -20.47
N ALA A 284 0.10 -20.87 -20.45
CA ALA A 284 -1.30 -20.91 -20.03
C ALA A 284 -2.18 -21.69 -21.01
N ASP A 285 -1.98 -21.49 -22.31
CA ASP A 285 -2.75 -22.14 -23.37
C ASP A 285 -2.49 -23.65 -23.43
N ASN A 286 -1.26 -24.12 -23.21
CA ASN A 286 -0.89 -25.53 -23.20
C ASN A 286 -1.43 -26.31 -21.97
N HIS A 287 -1.94 -25.60 -20.95
CA HIS A 287 -2.43 -26.24 -19.71
C HIS A 287 -3.92 -26.00 -19.44
N HIS A 288 -4.71 -25.64 -20.46
CA HIS A 288 -6.13 -25.33 -20.34
C HIS A 288 -6.97 -26.40 -19.59
N SER A 289 -6.60 -27.68 -19.70
CA SER A 289 -7.37 -28.81 -19.14
C SER A 289 -7.01 -29.13 -17.68
N LYS A 290 -5.84 -28.71 -17.17
CA LYS A 290 -5.32 -29.14 -15.85
C LYS A 290 -5.52 -28.11 -14.71
N GLY A 291 -6.07 -26.92 -15.01
CA GLY A 291 -6.19 -25.85 -14.02
C GLY A 291 -4.82 -25.27 -13.59
N LEU A 292 -4.79 -24.45 -12.55
CA LEU A 292 -3.57 -23.84 -12.03
C LEU A 292 -2.76 -24.87 -11.21
N THR A 293 -1.65 -25.35 -11.76
CA THR A 293 -0.73 -26.27 -11.06
C THR A 293 0.22 -25.50 -10.13
N LYS A 294 0.81 -26.19 -9.13
CA LYS A 294 1.83 -25.60 -8.25
C LYS A 294 3.03 -25.07 -9.03
N SER A 295 3.46 -25.79 -10.09
CA SER A 295 4.58 -25.38 -10.93
C SER A 295 4.27 -24.10 -11.71
N MET A 296 3.06 -23.95 -12.27
CA MET A 296 2.64 -22.71 -12.95
C MET A 296 2.58 -21.53 -11.98
N MET A 297 2.01 -21.74 -10.79
CA MET A 297 1.99 -20.73 -9.75
C MET A 297 3.39 -20.26 -9.38
N GLY A 298 4.32 -21.19 -9.15
CA GLY A 298 5.72 -20.88 -8.90
C GLY A 298 6.37 -20.11 -10.04
N GLY A 299 6.09 -20.49 -11.30
CA GLY A 299 6.57 -19.78 -12.48
C GLY A 299 6.06 -18.32 -12.58
N PHE A 300 4.78 -18.08 -12.32
CA PHE A 300 4.22 -16.73 -12.32
C PHE A 300 4.77 -15.86 -11.20
N VAL A 301 4.93 -16.44 -9.99
CA VAL A 301 5.55 -15.75 -8.86
C VAL A 301 7.04 -15.45 -9.13
N LEU A 302 7.76 -16.37 -9.79
CA LEU A 302 9.13 -16.12 -10.21
C LEU A 302 9.22 -14.96 -11.21
N VAL A 303 8.34 -14.91 -12.21
CA VAL A 303 8.27 -13.78 -13.16
C VAL A 303 7.96 -12.47 -12.44
N LEU A 304 7.06 -12.48 -11.44
CA LEU A 304 6.78 -11.33 -10.61
C LEU A 304 8.04 -10.80 -9.91
N PHE A 305 8.75 -11.66 -9.18
CA PHE A 305 9.95 -11.22 -8.44
C PHE A 305 11.12 -10.85 -9.35
N LEU A 306 11.32 -11.55 -10.47
CA LEU A 306 12.31 -11.16 -11.48
C LEU A 306 11.99 -9.80 -12.08
N SER A 307 10.74 -9.54 -12.38
CA SER A 307 10.26 -8.25 -12.88
C SER A 307 10.48 -7.13 -11.87
N ALA A 308 10.10 -7.34 -10.62
CA ALA A 308 10.32 -6.39 -9.52
C ALA A 308 11.82 -6.12 -9.30
N TYR A 309 12.64 -7.16 -9.26
CA TYR A 309 14.09 -7.04 -9.14
C TYR A 309 14.72 -6.25 -10.30
N THR A 310 14.30 -6.55 -11.54
CA THR A 310 14.84 -5.87 -12.73
C THR A 310 14.55 -4.36 -12.68
N THR A 311 13.34 -3.97 -12.32
CA THR A 311 12.97 -2.55 -12.22
C THR A 311 13.66 -1.84 -11.06
N GLU A 312 13.85 -2.52 -9.92
CA GLU A 312 14.65 -1.98 -8.83
C GLU A 312 16.12 -1.77 -9.24
N ALA A 313 16.70 -2.76 -9.93
CA ALA A 313 18.08 -2.66 -10.45
C ALA A 313 18.25 -1.55 -11.50
N ILE A 314 17.23 -1.29 -12.34
CA ILE A 314 17.21 -0.16 -13.29
C ILE A 314 17.11 1.18 -12.54
N GLY A 315 16.54 1.20 -11.34
CA GLY A 315 16.35 2.40 -10.52
C GLY A 315 14.94 3.02 -10.56
N ILE A 316 13.94 2.32 -11.17
CA ILE A 316 12.56 2.82 -11.29
C ILE A 316 11.58 2.27 -10.26
N HIS A 317 12.04 1.54 -9.28
CA HIS A 317 11.32 0.92 -8.18
C HIS A 317 10.63 -0.43 -8.50
N ALA A 318 10.74 -1.40 -7.56
CA ALA A 318 10.22 -2.77 -7.69
C ALA A 318 8.71 -2.85 -7.97
N LEU A 319 7.94 -1.90 -7.43
CA LEU A 319 6.48 -1.89 -7.56
C LEU A 319 6.00 -1.69 -9.00
N PHE A 320 6.74 -0.92 -9.81
CA PHE A 320 6.45 -0.79 -11.24
C PHE A 320 6.61 -2.13 -11.96
N GLY A 321 7.68 -2.87 -11.64
CA GLY A 321 7.90 -4.21 -12.18
C GLY A 321 6.81 -5.20 -11.77
N ALA A 322 6.40 -5.15 -10.51
CA ALA A 322 5.32 -5.98 -10.01
C ALA A 322 3.99 -5.70 -10.72
N PHE A 323 3.63 -4.43 -10.86
CA PHE A 323 2.44 -4.00 -11.62
C PHE A 323 2.49 -4.48 -13.07
N LEU A 324 3.60 -4.24 -13.77
CA LEU A 324 3.76 -4.63 -15.17
C LEU A 324 3.71 -6.15 -15.35
N ALA A 325 4.29 -6.92 -14.41
CA ALA A 325 4.16 -8.38 -14.40
C ALA A 325 2.70 -8.82 -14.34
N GLY A 326 1.87 -8.14 -13.53
CA GLY A 326 0.41 -8.37 -13.48
C GLY A 326 -0.28 -8.05 -14.81
N VAL A 327 0.02 -6.90 -15.41
CA VAL A 327 -0.58 -6.44 -16.69
C VAL A 327 -0.35 -7.42 -17.83
N ILE A 328 0.85 -8.02 -17.91
CA ILE A 328 1.21 -8.96 -18.99
C ILE A 328 0.68 -10.38 -18.75
N MET A 329 0.09 -10.68 -17.60
CA MET A 329 -0.50 -12.01 -17.33
C MET A 329 -1.51 -12.42 -18.40
N PRO A 330 -1.62 -13.71 -18.71
CA PRO A 330 -2.56 -14.22 -19.72
C PRO A 330 -3.99 -13.74 -19.48
N SER A 331 -4.70 -13.40 -20.56
CA SER A 331 -6.05 -12.83 -20.51
C SER A 331 -7.14 -13.84 -20.11
N ASN A 332 -6.79 -15.07 -19.75
CA ASN A 332 -7.72 -16.11 -19.30
C ASN A 332 -8.30 -15.72 -17.94
N ILE A 333 -9.56 -15.32 -17.91
CA ILE A 333 -10.28 -14.87 -16.70
C ILE A 333 -10.23 -15.91 -15.58
N ARG A 334 -10.40 -17.19 -15.89
CA ARG A 334 -10.35 -18.27 -14.90
C ARG A 334 -8.99 -18.37 -14.23
N LEU A 335 -7.92 -18.28 -15.02
CA LEU A 335 -6.55 -18.33 -14.51
C LEU A 335 -6.23 -17.11 -13.63
N ARG A 336 -6.61 -15.91 -14.08
CA ARG A 336 -6.43 -14.67 -13.31
C ARG A 336 -7.17 -14.74 -11.97
N ASN A 337 -8.43 -15.11 -11.96
CA ASN A 337 -9.22 -15.23 -10.74
C ASN A 337 -8.59 -16.23 -9.75
N LEU A 338 -8.12 -17.39 -10.23
CA LEU A 338 -7.44 -18.37 -9.38
C LEU A 338 -6.10 -17.87 -8.82
N LEU A 339 -5.32 -17.12 -9.61
CA LEU A 339 -4.08 -16.50 -9.15
C LEU A 339 -4.36 -15.43 -8.10
N THR A 340 -5.30 -14.54 -8.39
CA THR A 340 -5.73 -13.47 -7.48
C THR A 340 -6.21 -14.07 -6.17
N GLU A 341 -7.15 -14.99 -6.19
CA GLU A 341 -7.71 -15.61 -4.99
C GLU A 341 -6.64 -16.22 -4.08
N ARG A 342 -5.62 -16.87 -4.64
CA ARG A 342 -4.56 -17.51 -3.84
C ARG A 342 -3.59 -16.54 -3.19
N ILE A 343 -3.36 -15.38 -3.81
CA ILE A 343 -2.41 -14.37 -3.32
C ILE A 343 -3.12 -13.35 -2.44
N GLU A 344 -4.36 -13.00 -2.78
CA GLU A 344 -5.11 -11.88 -2.23
C GLU A 344 -5.33 -12.00 -0.72
N TYR A 345 -5.74 -13.17 -0.22
CA TYR A 345 -6.07 -13.33 1.21
C TYR A 345 -4.91 -12.98 2.13
N VAL A 346 -3.71 -13.51 1.87
CA VAL A 346 -2.53 -13.22 2.70
C VAL A 346 -2.10 -11.78 2.52
N THR A 347 -2.15 -11.28 1.29
CA THR A 347 -1.76 -9.91 0.95
C THR A 347 -2.67 -8.89 1.64
N LEU A 348 -4.00 -9.04 1.54
CA LEU A 348 -4.95 -8.06 2.09
C LEU A 348 -5.16 -8.18 3.60
N ILE A 349 -5.00 -9.39 4.19
CA ILE A 349 -5.29 -9.59 5.61
C ILE A 349 -4.06 -9.27 6.48
N ILE A 350 -2.85 -9.55 5.99
CA ILE A 350 -1.63 -9.42 6.79
C ILE A 350 -0.70 -8.35 6.20
N LEU A 351 -0.26 -8.52 4.95
CA LEU A 351 0.85 -7.77 4.43
C LEU A 351 0.51 -6.31 4.12
N LEU A 352 -0.66 -6.07 3.55
CA LEU A 352 -1.10 -4.72 3.21
C LEU A 352 -1.42 -3.86 4.46
N PRO A 353 -2.12 -4.37 5.50
CA PRO A 353 -2.25 -3.66 6.76
C PRO A 353 -0.90 -3.31 7.41
N LEU A 354 0.12 -4.19 7.30
CA LEU A 354 1.47 -3.86 7.77
C LEU A 354 2.04 -2.63 7.07
N PHE A 355 1.82 -2.48 5.77
CA PHE A 355 2.26 -1.30 5.02
C PHE A 355 1.54 -0.02 5.48
N PHE A 356 0.21 -0.06 5.63
CA PHE A 356 -0.54 1.11 6.07
C PHE A 356 -0.17 1.53 7.49
N VAL A 357 -0.01 0.55 8.38
CA VAL A 357 0.44 0.82 9.76
C VAL A 357 1.87 1.31 9.78
N PHE A 358 2.77 0.75 8.97
CA PHE A 358 4.15 1.23 8.85
C PHE A 358 4.21 2.70 8.41
N THR A 359 3.38 3.08 7.42
CA THR A 359 3.25 4.48 7.01
C THR A 359 2.75 5.36 8.17
N GLY A 360 1.75 4.88 8.92
CA GLY A 360 1.25 5.58 10.12
C GLY A 360 2.29 5.69 11.24
N LEU A 361 3.09 4.64 11.47
CA LEU A 361 4.20 4.64 12.43
C LEU A 361 5.29 5.68 12.08
N ARG A 362 5.44 6.00 10.80
CA ARG A 362 6.37 7.05 10.30
C ARG A 362 5.74 8.45 10.30
N THR A 363 4.43 8.54 10.56
CA THR A 363 3.69 9.81 10.54
C THR A 363 3.69 10.42 11.93
N GLU A 364 4.46 11.47 12.10
CA GLU A 364 4.58 12.19 13.37
C GLU A 364 3.81 13.51 13.29
N ILE A 365 2.54 13.50 13.72
CA ILE A 365 1.66 14.69 13.70
C ILE A 365 2.16 15.75 14.68
N GLY A 366 2.85 15.34 15.77
CA GLY A 366 3.44 16.23 16.76
C GLY A 366 4.48 17.22 16.19
N LEU A 367 5.07 16.91 15.04
CA LEU A 367 5.97 17.84 14.32
C LEU A 367 5.24 19.12 13.85
N LEU A 368 3.92 19.04 13.66
CA LEU A 368 3.10 20.20 13.27
C LEU A 368 2.79 21.07 14.49
N ASN A 369 3.80 21.64 15.10
CA ASN A 369 3.72 22.35 16.38
C ASN A 369 3.48 23.87 16.27
N SER A 370 3.39 24.41 15.06
CA SER A 370 3.19 25.84 14.82
C SER A 370 1.95 26.13 13.95
N THR A 371 1.36 27.31 14.14
CA THR A 371 0.23 27.78 13.32
C THR A 371 0.60 27.85 11.82
N HIS A 372 1.84 28.21 11.50
CA HIS A 372 2.35 28.23 10.12
C HIS A 372 2.28 26.84 9.48
N LEU A 373 2.74 25.78 10.16
CA LEU A 373 2.72 24.42 9.65
C LEU A 373 1.28 23.90 9.43
N TRP A 374 0.36 24.22 10.34
CA TRP A 374 -1.05 23.89 10.16
C TRP A 374 -1.71 24.64 9.02
N LEU A 375 -1.35 25.93 8.83
CA LEU A 375 -1.83 26.71 7.69
C LEU A 375 -1.31 26.11 6.39
N THR A 376 -0.02 25.77 6.32
CA THR A 376 0.57 25.08 5.16
C THR A 376 -0.12 23.74 4.89
N CYS A 377 -0.38 22.94 5.93
CA CYS A 377 -1.15 21.69 5.80
C CYS A 377 -2.54 21.94 5.20
N PHE A 378 -3.25 22.96 5.67
CA PHE A 378 -4.54 23.35 5.10
C PHE A 378 -4.44 23.77 3.63
N VAL A 379 -3.41 24.55 3.27
CA VAL A 379 -3.17 24.95 1.86
C VAL A 379 -2.86 23.73 1.00
N VAL A 380 -2.03 22.80 1.48
CA VAL A 380 -1.75 21.52 0.80
C VAL A 380 -3.05 20.76 0.51
N ILE A 381 -3.93 20.62 1.51
CA ILE A 381 -5.22 19.96 1.36
C ILE A 381 -6.12 20.71 0.36
N ALA A 382 -6.22 22.03 0.49
CA ALA A 382 -7.06 22.86 -0.38
C ALA A 382 -6.61 22.79 -1.84
N VAL A 383 -5.30 22.88 -2.10
CA VAL A 383 -4.71 22.75 -3.44
C VAL A 383 -4.94 21.36 -4.02
N ALA A 384 -4.75 20.31 -3.22
CA ALA A 384 -4.98 18.93 -3.66
C ALA A 384 -6.44 18.69 -4.04
N VAL A 385 -7.41 19.14 -3.20
CA VAL A 385 -8.85 19.03 -3.47
C VAL A 385 -9.23 19.86 -4.68
N ALA A 386 -8.82 21.13 -4.73
CA ALA A 386 -9.13 22.01 -5.86
C ALA A 386 -8.60 21.43 -7.18
N GLY A 387 -7.34 21.04 -7.23
CA GLY A 387 -6.72 20.49 -8.43
C GLY A 387 -7.41 19.22 -8.92
N LYS A 388 -7.63 18.27 -8.03
CA LYS A 388 -8.17 16.96 -8.39
C LYS A 388 -9.68 17.01 -8.66
N PHE A 389 -10.45 17.58 -7.74
CA PHE A 389 -11.90 17.69 -7.86
C PHE A 389 -12.30 18.58 -9.03
N LEU A 390 -11.80 19.83 -9.09
CA LEU A 390 -12.18 20.77 -10.14
C LEU A 390 -11.62 20.32 -11.50
N GLY A 391 -10.37 19.91 -11.58
CA GLY A 391 -9.76 19.44 -12.82
C GLY A 391 -10.55 18.29 -13.45
N SER A 392 -10.95 17.30 -12.66
CA SER A 392 -11.76 16.17 -13.13
C SER A 392 -13.19 16.57 -13.49
N ALA A 393 -13.85 17.41 -12.67
CA ALA A 393 -15.22 17.84 -12.90
C ALA A 393 -15.33 18.72 -14.15
N VAL A 394 -14.42 19.69 -14.33
CA VAL A 394 -14.39 20.56 -15.52
C VAL A 394 -14.11 19.75 -16.78
N ALA A 395 -13.15 18.81 -16.74
CA ALA A 395 -12.88 17.94 -17.88
C ALA A 395 -14.07 17.04 -18.21
N ALA A 396 -14.76 16.48 -17.21
CA ALA A 396 -15.96 15.69 -17.41
C ALA A 396 -17.09 16.54 -18.06
N ARG A 397 -17.22 17.78 -17.63
CA ARG A 397 -18.18 18.72 -18.24
C ARG A 397 -17.83 19.05 -19.69
N PHE A 398 -16.54 19.26 -19.95
CA PHE A 398 -16.03 19.56 -21.29
C PHE A 398 -16.30 18.42 -22.29
N VAL A 399 -16.19 17.15 -21.87
CA VAL A 399 -16.53 15.99 -22.71
C VAL A 399 -18.02 15.67 -22.77
N GLY A 400 -18.91 16.60 -22.29
CA GLY A 400 -20.36 16.52 -22.47
C GLY A 400 -21.13 15.82 -21.35
N GLN A 401 -20.51 15.51 -20.20
CA GLN A 401 -21.22 14.95 -19.05
C GLN A 401 -22.15 15.99 -18.41
N SER A 402 -23.25 15.54 -17.78
CA SER A 402 -24.14 16.43 -17.02
C SER A 402 -23.36 17.04 -15.83
N TRP A 403 -23.83 18.20 -15.32
CA TRP A 403 -23.22 18.80 -14.11
C TRP A 403 -23.26 17.85 -12.90
N LYS A 404 -24.34 17.08 -12.75
CA LYS A 404 -24.44 16.07 -11.70
C LYS A 404 -23.33 15.02 -11.84
N ASP A 405 -23.21 14.43 -13.02
CA ASP A 405 -22.24 13.38 -13.29
C ASP A 405 -20.80 13.91 -13.21
N SER A 406 -20.57 15.14 -13.70
CA SER A 406 -19.25 15.80 -13.62
C SER A 406 -18.79 16.01 -12.18
N LEU A 407 -19.68 16.45 -11.29
CA LEU A 407 -19.35 16.62 -9.87
C LEU A 407 -19.16 15.26 -9.15
N ILE A 408 -19.93 14.24 -9.51
CA ILE A 408 -19.74 12.87 -9.00
C ILE A 408 -18.37 12.34 -9.45
N ILE A 409 -18.00 12.54 -10.72
CA ILE A 409 -16.68 12.17 -11.24
C ILE A 409 -15.58 12.90 -10.48
N GLY A 410 -15.71 14.23 -10.30
CA GLY A 410 -14.75 15.02 -9.52
C GLY A 410 -14.57 14.52 -8.08
N ALA A 411 -15.68 14.22 -7.38
CA ALA A 411 -15.64 13.69 -6.03
C ALA A 411 -14.97 12.32 -5.95
N LEU A 412 -15.25 11.42 -6.90
CA LEU A 412 -14.65 10.10 -6.95
C LEU A 412 -13.19 10.16 -7.33
N MET A 413 -12.79 10.97 -8.31
CA MET A 413 -11.39 11.12 -8.73
C MET A 413 -10.51 11.76 -7.65
N ASN A 414 -11.11 12.48 -6.67
CA ASN A 414 -10.39 13.01 -5.50
C ASN A 414 -10.06 11.93 -4.44
N THR A 415 -10.45 10.68 -4.65
CA THR A 415 -10.16 9.57 -3.73
C THR A 415 -8.67 9.23 -3.79
N ARG A 416 -8.03 9.24 -2.64
CA ARG A 416 -6.63 8.89 -2.46
C ARG A 416 -6.50 7.59 -1.65
N GLY A 417 -5.29 7.07 -1.51
CA GLY A 417 -5.09 5.84 -0.73
C GLY A 417 -3.72 5.23 -0.92
N LEU A 418 -3.67 3.91 -1.14
CA LEU A 418 -2.43 3.13 -1.15
C LEU A 418 -1.35 3.75 -2.04
N MET A 419 -1.69 4.08 -3.28
CA MET A 419 -0.73 4.57 -4.27
C MET A 419 -0.05 5.86 -3.83
N GLU A 420 -0.81 6.78 -3.26
CA GLU A 420 -0.26 8.00 -2.72
C GLU A 420 0.70 7.75 -1.57
N LEU A 421 0.31 6.90 -0.62
CA LEU A 421 1.16 6.56 0.52
C LEU A 421 2.45 5.85 0.09
N VAL A 422 2.39 5.02 -0.95
CA VAL A 422 3.59 4.43 -1.56
C VAL A 422 4.52 5.53 -2.06
N VAL A 423 3.99 6.48 -2.84
CA VAL A 423 4.76 7.61 -3.35
C VAL A 423 5.34 8.42 -2.20
N LEU A 424 4.56 8.76 -1.18
CA LEU A 424 5.04 9.52 -0.03
C LEU A 424 6.16 8.80 0.72
N ASN A 425 6.06 7.49 0.95
CA ASN A 425 7.14 6.71 1.56
C ASN A 425 8.41 6.72 0.70
N ILE A 426 8.28 6.58 -0.63
CA ILE A 426 9.41 6.69 -1.55
C ILE A 426 10.05 8.09 -1.45
N GLY A 427 9.26 9.15 -1.40
CA GLY A 427 9.75 10.52 -1.28
C GLY A 427 10.50 10.79 0.02
N LEU A 428 10.01 10.20 1.12
CA LEU A 428 10.68 10.27 2.42
C LEU A 428 11.99 9.45 2.41
N ASP A 429 11.97 8.25 1.82
CA ASP A 429 13.16 7.37 1.73
C ASP A 429 14.25 7.96 0.81
N LEU A 430 13.86 8.72 -0.22
CA LEU A 430 14.78 9.45 -1.09
C LEU A 430 15.27 10.80 -0.51
N GLY A 431 14.76 11.18 0.67
CA GLY A 431 15.10 12.48 1.29
C GLY A 431 14.55 13.70 0.53
N ILE A 432 13.55 13.51 -0.33
CA ILE A 432 12.87 14.60 -1.06
C ILE A 432 11.87 15.31 -0.15
N LEU A 433 11.14 14.53 0.68
CA LEU A 433 10.18 15.04 1.65
C LEU A 433 10.82 15.11 3.04
N THR A 434 10.59 16.20 3.75
CA THR A 434 10.86 16.25 5.19
C THR A 434 9.79 15.48 5.98
N PRO A 435 10.07 15.02 7.22
CA PRO A 435 9.07 14.35 8.06
C PRO A 435 7.80 15.18 8.28
N GLU A 436 7.91 16.51 8.42
CA GLU A 436 6.80 17.43 8.57
C GLU A 436 5.91 17.44 7.32
N LEU A 437 6.52 17.60 6.14
CA LEU A 437 5.78 17.59 4.88
C LEU A 437 5.17 16.22 4.59
N PHE A 438 5.88 15.14 4.92
CA PHE A 438 5.34 13.78 4.84
C PHE A 438 4.08 13.65 5.72
N ALA A 439 4.10 14.12 6.97
CA ALA A 439 2.94 14.09 7.85
C ALA A 439 1.76 14.90 7.28
N MET A 440 2.03 16.11 6.75
CA MET A 440 0.99 16.93 6.09
C MET A 440 0.36 16.22 4.90
N MET A 441 1.18 15.57 4.07
CA MET A 441 0.70 14.84 2.88
C MET A 441 -0.10 13.58 3.27
N VAL A 442 0.29 12.88 4.34
CA VAL A 442 -0.51 11.74 4.88
C VAL A 442 -1.85 12.23 5.41
N ILE A 443 -1.89 13.35 6.15
CA ILE A 443 -3.13 13.98 6.61
C ILE A 443 -3.99 14.37 5.40
N MET A 444 -3.40 14.96 4.36
CA MET A 444 -4.10 15.32 3.12
C MET A 444 -4.72 14.09 2.45
N ALA A 445 -3.99 12.97 2.35
CA ALA A 445 -4.50 11.72 1.78
C ALA A 445 -5.68 11.15 2.59
N LEU A 446 -5.61 11.20 3.92
CA LEU A 446 -6.71 10.77 4.80
C LEU A 446 -7.94 11.66 4.64
N VAL A 447 -7.77 12.99 4.69
CA VAL A 447 -8.86 13.96 4.60
C VAL A 447 -9.57 13.85 3.25
N THR A 448 -8.84 13.83 2.15
CA THR A 448 -9.42 13.74 0.79
C THR A 448 -10.18 12.44 0.58
N THR A 449 -9.66 11.32 1.09
CA THR A 449 -10.34 10.02 1.02
C THR A 449 -11.60 10.01 1.90
N PHE A 450 -11.49 10.56 3.11
CA PHE A 450 -12.64 10.69 4.01
C PHE A 450 -13.76 11.53 3.40
N MET A 451 -13.42 12.63 2.71
CA MET A 451 -14.37 13.55 2.08
C MET A 451 -15.18 12.91 0.94
N THR A 452 -14.70 11.86 0.29
CA THR A 452 -15.35 11.28 -0.90
C THR A 452 -16.76 10.79 -0.61
N SER A 453 -16.97 9.97 0.42
CA SER A 453 -18.29 9.44 0.78
C SER A 453 -19.30 10.54 1.21
N PRO A 454 -18.97 11.49 2.09
CA PRO A 454 -19.82 12.63 2.40
C PRO A 454 -20.15 13.49 1.19
N SER A 455 -19.19 13.79 0.33
CA SER A 455 -19.41 14.59 -0.89
C SER A 455 -20.42 13.94 -1.82
N LEU A 456 -20.34 12.64 -2.06
CA LEU A 456 -21.32 11.89 -2.85
C LEU A 456 -22.72 11.95 -2.23
N ASN A 457 -22.84 11.79 -0.91
CA ASN A 457 -24.12 11.86 -0.21
C ASN A 457 -24.75 13.27 -0.30
N ILE A 458 -23.93 14.32 -0.23
CA ILE A 458 -24.38 15.71 -0.37
C ILE A 458 -24.87 15.96 -1.81
N LEU A 459 -24.10 15.54 -2.80
CA LEU A 459 -24.48 15.67 -4.22
C LEU A 459 -25.79 14.95 -4.51
N ASP A 460 -25.96 13.72 -4.02
CA ASP A 460 -27.21 12.97 -4.18
C ASP A 460 -28.42 13.70 -3.58
N LYS A 461 -28.27 14.30 -2.38
CA LYS A 461 -29.34 15.07 -1.74
C LYS A 461 -29.70 16.34 -2.55
N ILE A 462 -28.69 17.08 -3.02
CA ILE A 462 -28.89 18.32 -3.78
C ILE A 462 -29.64 18.03 -5.09
N PHE A 463 -29.24 17.02 -5.82
CA PHE A 463 -29.84 16.71 -7.12
C PHE A 463 -31.19 15.99 -7.02
N LYS A 464 -31.46 15.20 -5.97
CA LYS A 464 -32.79 14.65 -5.69
C LYS A 464 -33.78 15.75 -5.33
N LYS A 465 -33.40 16.71 -4.48
CA LYS A 465 -34.24 17.87 -4.14
C LYS A 465 -34.59 18.67 -5.38
N LYS A 466 -33.61 18.97 -6.24
CA LYS A 466 -33.82 19.73 -7.46
C LYS A 466 -34.77 19.01 -8.46
N HIS A 467 -34.76 17.68 -8.48
CA HIS A 467 -35.66 16.88 -9.32
C HIS A 467 -37.12 16.96 -8.79
N ASN A 468 -37.31 16.78 -7.48
CA ASN A 468 -38.60 16.87 -6.83
C ASN A 468 -39.22 18.30 -6.95
N ASP A 469 -38.39 19.34 -6.76
CA ASP A 469 -38.82 20.72 -6.92
C ASP A 469 -39.24 21.03 -8.38
N ALA A 470 -38.57 20.47 -9.37
CA ALA A 470 -38.90 20.58 -10.77
C ALA A 470 -40.24 19.87 -11.11
N GLU A 471 -40.44 18.66 -10.59
CA GLU A 471 -41.71 17.92 -10.74
C GLU A 471 -42.90 18.66 -10.09
N LEU A 472 -42.70 19.26 -8.92
CA LEU A 472 -43.73 20.07 -8.24
C LEU A 472 -44.10 21.32 -9.05
N LEU A 473 -43.12 22.03 -9.61
CA LEU A 473 -43.33 23.19 -10.48
C LEU A 473 -44.00 22.84 -11.80
N GLU A 474 -43.74 21.64 -12.37
CA GLU A 474 -44.48 21.16 -13.53
C GLU A 474 -45.93 20.80 -13.18
N GLN A 475 -46.20 20.19 -12.05
CA GLN A 475 -47.57 19.89 -11.59
C GLN A 475 -48.38 21.14 -11.26
N GLU A 476 -47.74 22.22 -10.77
CA GLU A 476 -48.41 23.52 -10.54
C GLU A 476 -48.75 24.27 -11.84
N LYS A 477 -48.00 24.03 -12.94
CA LYS A 477 -48.29 24.62 -14.26
C LYS A 477 -49.48 23.96 -15.00
N PHE A 478 -49.85 22.76 -14.58
CA PHE A 478 -50.98 22.00 -15.16
C PHE A 478 -52.23 22.05 -14.28
N LYS A 479 -52.25 22.79 -13.17
CA LYS A 479 -53.41 23.20 -12.40
C LYS A 479 -53.81 24.64 -12.76
#